data_16fcf8b7209d63ee852dc1ea23bafeb8
#
_entry.id   16fcf8b7209d63ee852dc1ea23bafeb8
#
_cell.length_a   1.000
_cell.length_b   1.000
_cell.length_c   1.000
_cell.angle_alpha   90.00
_cell.angle_beta   90.00
_cell.angle_gamma   90.00
#
_symmetry.space_group_name_H-M   'P 1'
#
loop_
_entity.id
_entity.type
_entity.pdbx_description
1 polymer ?
#
loop_
_entity_poly.entity_id
_entity_poly.type
_entity_poly.pdbx_seq_one_letter_code
_entity_poly.pdbx_strand_id
1 'polypeptide(L)'
;MNSKNERLFFALALDQPAENRQAFRQLCHFSSQLPEGGRRVPNRNLHLTLAFLGQVTLEQKSLLIKLTEQISVNSFTIHCSLLRYWKRSKILWLGSEEAPPQLYLLADELKSAAQAVGLEQDERDYIPHITLKKQFPRRPDPMPQSPQLSFHFQHFGLYISEPCQTTHGSGVQYRCLQQWPLR
;
A
#
# COMPACT_ATOMS: atom_id res chain seq x y z
N MET A 1 -15.53 -28.53 4.34
CA MET A 1 -14.16 -28.11 3.97
C MET A 1 -13.94 -26.72 4.50
N ASN A 2 -13.10 -26.54 5.53
CA ASN A 2 -12.77 -25.19 6.04
C ASN A 2 -11.94 -24.45 4.99
N SER A 3 -12.58 -23.66 4.14
CA SER A 3 -11.88 -22.74 3.24
C SER A 3 -11.18 -21.70 4.10
N LYS A 4 -9.87 -21.76 4.16
CA LYS A 4 -9.05 -20.85 4.94
C LYS A 4 -9.21 -19.45 4.37
N ASN A 5 -9.75 -18.50 5.15
CA ASN A 5 -9.84 -17.12 4.76
C ASN A 5 -8.44 -16.57 4.43
N GLU A 6 -8.35 -15.72 3.43
CA GLU A 6 -7.11 -15.08 3.00
C GLU A 6 -7.08 -13.63 3.47
N ARG A 7 -5.95 -13.16 3.96
CA ARG A 7 -5.79 -11.76 4.33
C ARG A 7 -5.37 -10.95 3.11
N LEU A 8 -6.30 -10.17 2.56
CA LEU A 8 -6.15 -9.49 1.29
C LEU A 8 -6.16 -7.95 1.43
N PHE A 9 -5.59 -7.28 0.43
CA PHE A 9 -5.63 -5.82 0.27
C PHE A 9 -5.36 -5.45 -1.19
N PHE A 10 -5.86 -4.29 -1.61
CA PHE A 10 -5.49 -3.68 -2.89
C PHE A 10 -4.34 -2.71 -2.70
N ALA A 11 -3.40 -2.69 -3.65
CA ALA A 11 -2.26 -1.79 -3.61
C ALA A 11 -1.67 -1.47 -4.99
N LEU A 12 -0.84 -0.43 -4.99
CA LEU A 12 0.04 -0.03 -6.08
C LEU A 12 1.47 -0.49 -5.79
N ALA A 13 2.08 -1.22 -6.73
CA ALA A 13 3.47 -1.63 -6.67
C ALA A 13 4.38 -0.46 -7.05
N LEU A 14 5.39 -0.15 -6.21
CA LEU A 14 6.26 1.01 -6.41
C LEU A 14 7.43 0.74 -7.36
N ASP A 15 7.76 -0.52 -7.63
CA ASP A 15 8.84 -0.94 -8.53
C ASP A 15 8.38 -1.18 -9.97
N GLN A 16 7.10 -0.95 -10.25
CA GLN A 16 6.47 -1.11 -11.55
C GLN A 16 5.66 0.16 -11.91
N PRO A 17 5.68 0.57 -13.18
CA PRO A 17 6.44 0.02 -14.31
C PRO A 17 7.96 0.31 -14.21
N ALA A 18 8.73 -0.11 -15.22
CA ALA A 18 10.19 0.02 -15.22
C ALA A 18 10.70 1.45 -14.96
N GLU A 19 9.96 2.46 -15.34
CA GLU A 19 10.21 3.89 -15.12
C GLU A 19 10.35 4.23 -13.64
N ASN A 20 9.63 3.52 -12.76
CA ASN A 20 9.65 3.73 -11.32
C ASN A 20 10.91 3.17 -10.63
N ARG A 21 11.73 2.36 -11.31
CA ARG A 21 12.88 1.67 -10.69
C ARG A 21 13.88 2.61 -10.04
N GLN A 22 14.11 3.79 -10.63
CA GLN A 22 15.02 4.76 -10.04
C GLN A 22 14.44 5.35 -8.76
N ALA A 23 13.20 5.83 -8.79
CA ALA A 23 12.50 6.36 -7.63
C ALA A 23 12.38 5.30 -6.51
N PHE A 24 12.09 4.05 -6.88
CA PHE A 24 12.02 2.94 -5.93
C PHE A 24 13.38 2.65 -5.26
N ARG A 25 14.49 2.65 -6.01
CA ARG A 25 15.84 2.53 -5.42
C ARG A 25 16.16 3.67 -4.46
N GLN A 26 15.80 4.91 -4.81
CA GLN A 26 15.97 6.07 -3.95
C GLN A 26 15.11 5.94 -2.67
N LEU A 27 13.87 5.47 -2.78
CA LEU A 27 13.00 5.19 -1.63
C LEU A 27 13.60 4.12 -0.71
N CYS A 28 14.12 3.03 -1.26
CA CYS A 28 14.77 1.96 -0.49
C CYS A 28 16.00 2.48 0.26
N HIS A 29 16.83 3.28 -0.41
CA HIS A 29 17.99 3.93 0.18
C HIS A 29 17.57 4.89 1.30
N PHE A 30 16.65 5.79 1.05
CA PHE A 30 16.10 6.70 2.05
C PHE A 30 15.55 5.95 3.27
N SER A 31 14.74 4.90 3.03
CA SER A 31 14.18 4.07 4.10
C SER A 31 15.25 3.38 4.95
N SER A 32 16.41 3.04 4.37
CA SER A 32 17.53 2.43 5.11
C SER A 32 18.27 3.40 6.00
N GLN A 33 18.22 4.70 5.71
CA GLN A 33 18.91 5.76 6.44
C GLN A 33 18.03 6.43 7.51
N LEU A 34 16.76 6.02 7.62
CA LEU A 34 15.88 6.56 8.66
C LEU A 34 16.42 6.26 10.06
N PRO A 35 16.21 7.18 11.04
CA PRO A 35 16.70 7.02 12.40
C PRO A 35 16.36 5.65 13.00
N GLU A 36 17.20 5.19 13.93
CA GLU A 36 16.97 3.94 14.65
C GLU A 36 15.63 3.95 15.40
N GLY A 37 15.10 2.74 15.64
CA GLY A 37 13.84 2.53 16.32
C GLY A 37 12.74 2.00 15.39
N GLY A 38 11.79 1.31 15.98
CA GLY A 38 10.73 0.62 15.27
C GLY A 38 11.22 -0.46 14.31
N ARG A 39 10.32 -0.96 13.50
CA ARG A 39 10.59 -2.00 12.52
C ARG A 39 10.46 -1.43 11.10
N ARG A 40 11.56 -1.42 10.35
CA ARG A 40 11.57 -1.01 8.95
C ARG A 40 10.73 -1.99 8.11
N VAL A 41 9.94 -1.46 7.19
CA VAL A 41 9.25 -2.28 6.19
C VAL A 41 10.29 -2.82 5.20
N PRO A 42 10.35 -4.13 4.97
CA PRO A 42 11.25 -4.70 3.95
C PRO A 42 10.98 -4.10 2.57
N ASN A 43 12.02 -3.90 1.77
CA ASN A 43 11.88 -3.26 0.45
C ASN A 43 10.82 -3.94 -0.42
N ARG A 44 10.78 -5.28 -0.44
CA ARG A 44 9.76 -6.07 -1.18
C ARG A 44 8.33 -5.85 -0.73
N ASN A 45 8.12 -5.26 0.43
CA ASN A 45 6.81 -4.98 1.01
C ASN A 45 6.45 -3.48 0.97
N LEU A 46 7.30 -2.63 0.39
CA LEU A 46 6.97 -1.22 0.19
C LEU A 46 5.93 -1.10 -0.92
N HIS A 47 4.80 -0.47 -0.59
CA HIS A 47 3.67 -0.29 -1.50
C HIS A 47 2.83 0.90 -1.05
N LEU A 48 1.93 1.34 -1.91
CA LEU A 48 0.87 2.27 -1.56
C LEU A 48 -0.45 1.48 -1.48
N THR A 49 -1.01 1.35 -0.27
CA THR A 49 -2.28 0.65 -0.07
C THR A 49 -3.44 1.48 -0.62
N LEU A 50 -4.36 0.83 -1.34
CA LEU A 50 -5.60 1.42 -1.84
C LEU A 50 -6.80 1.08 -0.93
N ALA A 51 -6.96 -0.20 -0.59
CA ALA A 51 -8.02 -0.65 0.31
C ALA A 51 -7.59 -1.91 1.07
N PHE A 52 -7.79 -1.93 2.38
CA PHE A 52 -7.64 -3.13 3.21
C PHE A 52 -8.93 -3.93 3.20
N LEU A 53 -8.83 -5.23 2.95
CA LEU A 53 -9.98 -6.13 2.86
C LEU A 53 -10.11 -7.04 4.10
N GLY A 54 -9.02 -7.21 4.86
CA GLY A 54 -9.00 -8.10 6.01
C GLY A 54 -9.06 -9.57 5.59
N GLN A 55 -9.83 -10.38 6.34
CA GLN A 55 -10.02 -11.80 6.09
C GLN A 55 -11.15 -12.00 5.08
N VAL A 56 -10.81 -12.56 3.93
CA VAL A 56 -11.70 -12.68 2.77
C VAL A 56 -11.92 -14.16 2.45
N THR A 57 -13.18 -14.58 2.30
CA THR A 57 -13.53 -15.94 1.87
C THR A 57 -13.26 -16.12 0.37
N LEU A 58 -13.20 -17.36 -0.11
CA LEU A 58 -13.05 -17.65 -1.54
C LEU A 58 -14.21 -17.11 -2.38
N GLU A 59 -15.43 -17.16 -1.84
CA GLU A 59 -16.61 -16.64 -2.50
C GLU A 59 -16.55 -15.12 -2.64
N GLN A 60 -16.27 -14.40 -1.54
CA GLN A 60 -16.08 -12.95 -1.54
C GLN A 60 -14.98 -12.52 -2.51
N LYS A 61 -13.84 -13.24 -2.51
CA LYS A 61 -12.73 -12.96 -3.44
C LYS A 61 -13.16 -13.10 -4.90
N SER A 62 -13.89 -14.14 -5.24
CA SER A 62 -14.37 -14.39 -6.61
C SER A 62 -15.33 -13.30 -7.08
N LEU A 63 -16.23 -12.83 -6.23
CA LEU A 63 -17.14 -11.73 -6.53
C LEU A 63 -16.40 -10.39 -6.63
N LEU A 64 -15.47 -10.15 -5.70
CA LEU A 64 -14.66 -8.93 -5.67
C LEU A 64 -13.83 -8.77 -6.96
N ILE A 65 -13.21 -9.85 -7.44
CA ILE A 65 -12.45 -9.85 -8.71
C ILE A 65 -13.36 -9.41 -9.86
N LYS A 66 -14.56 -9.98 -9.98
CA LYS A 66 -15.52 -9.62 -11.03
C LYS A 66 -15.95 -8.14 -10.97
N LEU A 67 -16.17 -7.60 -9.77
CA LEU A 67 -16.49 -6.18 -9.60
C LEU A 67 -15.30 -5.30 -9.97
N THR A 68 -14.10 -5.70 -9.57
CA THR A 68 -12.87 -4.97 -9.87
C THR A 68 -12.56 -4.89 -11.38
N GLU A 69 -12.96 -5.89 -12.17
CA GLU A 69 -12.82 -5.89 -13.64
C GLU A 69 -13.63 -4.77 -14.31
N GLN A 70 -14.63 -4.21 -13.65
CA GLN A 70 -15.46 -3.11 -14.16
C GLN A 70 -14.86 -1.73 -13.84
N ILE A 71 -13.87 -1.66 -12.96
CA ILE A 71 -13.24 -0.38 -12.55
C ILE A 71 -12.38 0.14 -13.70
N SER A 72 -12.63 1.40 -14.05
CA SER A 72 -11.94 2.07 -15.14
C SER A 72 -11.46 3.44 -14.71
N VAL A 73 -10.17 3.53 -14.40
CA VAL A 73 -9.49 4.75 -13.96
C VAL A 73 -8.26 4.96 -14.83
N ASN A 74 -7.99 6.22 -15.19
CA ASN A 74 -6.79 6.57 -15.96
C ASN A 74 -5.51 6.38 -15.14
N SER A 75 -4.42 6.06 -15.82
CA SER A 75 -3.07 6.06 -15.24
C SER A 75 -2.73 7.43 -14.65
N PHE A 76 -1.90 7.46 -13.63
CA PHE A 76 -1.56 8.69 -12.92
C PHE A 76 -0.17 8.64 -12.30
N THR A 77 0.34 9.82 -11.94
CA THR A 77 1.60 9.97 -11.21
C THR A 77 1.33 10.58 -9.84
N ILE A 78 1.97 10.06 -8.80
CA ILE A 78 1.99 10.65 -7.46
C ILE A 78 3.37 11.19 -7.14
N HIS A 79 3.43 12.39 -6.56
CA HIS A 79 4.65 13.01 -6.07
C HIS A 79 4.73 12.85 -4.55
N CYS A 80 5.61 11.97 -4.09
CA CYS A 80 5.81 11.69 -2.67
C CYS A 80 6.90 12.60 -2.11
N SER A 81 6.50 13.59 -1.33
CA SER A 81 7.36 14.66 -0.79
C SER A 81 7.18 14.92 0.70
N LEU A 82 6.21 14.26 1.34
CA LEU A 82 5.90 14.46 2.75
C LEU A 82 6.28 13.26 3.60
N LEU A 83 7.28 13.42 4.47
CA LEU A 83 7.55 12.47 5.55
C LEU A 83 6.71 12.86 6.78
N ARG A 84 5.87 11.94 7.25
CA ARG A 84 4.94 12.16 8.35
C ARG A 84 4.99 11.02 9.37
N TYR A 85 4.50 11.29 10.58
CA TYR A 85 4.41 10.33 11.65
C TYR A 85 3.01 10.31 12.27
N TRP A 86 2.39 9.14 12.34
CA TRP A 86 1.14 8.94 13.07
C TRP A 86 1.41 8.45 14.48
N LYS A 87 1.17 9.31 15.46
CA LYS A 87 1.45 9.04 16.86
C LYS A 87 0.69 7.84 17.40
N ARG A 88 -0.60 7.69 17.07
CA ARG A 88 -1.46 6.61 17.58
C ARG A 88 -1.03 5.24 17.06
N SER A 89 -0.80 5.11 15.76
CA SER A 89 -0.39 3.85 15.11
C SER A 89 1.12 3.62 15.14
N LYS A 90 1.90 4.62 15.59
CA LYS A 90 3.37 4.58 15.62
C LYS A 90 3.99 4.24 14.26
N ILE A 91 3.46 4.87 13.20
CA ILE A 91 3.89 4.65 11.82
C ILE A 91 4.61 5.89 11.31
N LEU A 92 5.81 5.68 10.75
CA LEU A 92 6.52 6.66 9.94
C LEU A 92 6.26 6.33 8.47
N TRP A 93 5.80 7.32 7.70
CA TRP A 93 5.31 7.12 6.34
C TRP A 93 5.65 8.28 5.42
N LEU A 94 5.74 7.99 4.12
CA LEU A 94 5.93 8.96 3.04
C LEU A 94 4.63 9.11 2.26
N GLY A 95 4.23 10.33 1.96
CA GLY A 95 3.03 10.64 1.20
C GLY A 95 3.20 11.84 0.30
N SER A 96 2.08 12.35 -0.21
CA SER A 96 1.99 13.50 -1.10
C SER A 96 1.30 14.66 -0.42
N GLU A 97 1.64 15.90 -0.79
CA GLU A 97 0.86 17.10 -0.41
C GLU A 97 -0.47 17.10 -1.15
N GLU A 98 -0.42 16.82 -2.45
CA GLU A 98 -1.57 16.73 -3.34
C GLU A 98 -1.50 15.43 -4.12
N ALA A 99 -2.39 14.51 -3.81
CA ALA A 99 -2.50 13.27 -4.58
C ALA A 99 -3.47 13.49 -5.76
N PRO A 100 -3.24 12.81 -6.90
CA PRO A 100 -4.08 12.98 -8.09
C PRO A 100 -5.50 12.47 -7.83
N PRO A 101 -6.54 13.14 -8.41
CA PRO A 101 -7.94 12.73 -8.24
C PRO A 101 -8.21 11.26 -8.63
N GLN A 102 -7.48 10.74 -9.62
CA GLN A 102 -7.57 9.36 -10.07
C GLN A 102 -7.24 8.36 -8.95
N LEU A 103 -6.31 8.70 -8.06
CA LEU A 103 -5.96 7.83 -6.92
C LEU A 103 -7.11 7.73 -5.92
N TYR A 104 -7.76 8.85 -5.62
CA TYR A 104 -8.93 8.87 -4.73
C TYR A 104 -10.10 8.12 -5.36
N LEU A 105 -10.39 8.37 -6.65
CA LEU A 105 -11.43 7.66 -7.38
C LEU A 105 -11.18 6.13 -7.36
N LEU A 106 -9.95 5.69 -7.63
CA LEU A 106 -9.60 4.27 -7.58
C LEU A 106 -9.81 3.66 -6.19
N ALA A 107 -9.39 4.36 -5.13
CA ALA A 107 -9.57 3.90 -3.76
C ALA A 107 -11.06 3.81 -3.38
N ASP A 108 -11.88 4.77 -3.79
CA ASP A 108 -13.32 4.80 -3.52
C ASP A 108 -14.07 3.69 -4.28
N GLU A 109 -13.75 3.45 -5.56
CA GLU A 109 -14.31 2.35 -6.35
C GLU A 109 -13.96 0.99 -5.71
N LEU A 110 -12.71 0.79 -5.29
CA LEU A 110 -12.28 -0.44 -4.63
C LEU A 110 -12.94 -0.63 -3.24
N LYS A 111 -13.12 0.45 -2.49
CA LYS A 111 -13.85 0.44 -1.22
C LYS A 111 -15.31 0.06 -1.45
N SER A 112 -15.95 0.62 -2.46
CA SER A 112 -17.35 0.32 -2.83
C SER A 112 -17.51 -1.13 -3.26
N ALA A 113 -16.58 -1.66 -4.07
CA ALA A 113 -16.57 -3.07 -4.47
C ALA A 113 -16.41 -4.01 -3.27
N ALA A 114 -15.55 -3.66 -2.30
CA ALA A 114 -15.36 -4.41 -1.07
C ALA A 114 -16.65 -4.43 -0.21
N GLN A 115 -17.29 -3.29 -0.04
CA GLN A 115 -18.57 -3.18 0.68
C GLN A 115 -19.69 -4.00 0.02
N ALA A 116 -19.75 -4.00 -1.33
CA ALA A 116 -20.75 -4.76 -2.08
C ALA A 116 -20.64 -6.29 -1.86
N VAL A 117 -19.47 -6.80 -1.48
CA VAL A 117 -19.29 -8.22 -1.13
C VAL A 117 -19.29 -8.46 0.39
N GLY A 118 -19.75 -7.48 1.19
CA GLY A 118 -19.92 -7.61 2.64
C GLY A 118 -18.61 -7.49 3.45
N LEU A 119 -17.58 -6.84 2.90
CA LEU A 119 -16.36 -6.54 3.62
C LEU A 119 -16.44 -5.14 4.24
N GLU A 120 -16.32 -5.07 5.56
CA GLU A 120 -16.28 -3.79 6.27
C GLU A 120 -15.09 -2.95 5.83
N GLN A 121 -15.33 -1.67 5.60
CA GLN A 121 -14.31 -0.71 5.22
C GLN A 121 -14.20 0.42 6.24
N ASP A 122 -12.98 0.96 6.38
CA ASP A 122 -12.72 2.11 7.24
C ASP A 122 -13.47 3.34 6.73
N GLU A 123 -14.20 4.01 7.61
CA GLU A 123 -14.97 5.24 7.30
C GLU A 123 -14.10 6.50 7.25
N ARG A 124 -12.87 6.42 7.75
CA ARG A 124 -11.94 7.56 7.73
C ARG A 124 -11.56 7.95 6.32
N ASP A 125 -11.25 9.23 6.14
CA ASP A 125 -10.72 9.74 4.90
C ASP A 125 -9.48 8.94 4.47
N TYR A 126 -9.43 8.59 3.19
CA TYR A 126 -8.29 7.92 2.61
C TYR A 126 -7.09 8.87 2.52
N ILE A 127 -6.00 8.50 3.16
CA ILE A 127 -4.72 9.23 3.09
C ILE A 127 -3.71 8.35 2.36
N PRO A 128 -3.34 8.69 1.11
CA PRO A 128 -2.34 7.97 0.36
C PRO A 128 -0.98 8.00 1.05
N HIS A 129 -0.42 6.82 1.37
CA HIS A 129 0.85 6.74 2.08
C HIS A 129 1.62 5.46 1.79
N ILE A 130 2.95 5.57 1.85
CA ILE A 130 3.89 4.45 1.83
C ILE A 130 4.42 4.29 3.25
N THR A 131 4.10 3.20 3.91
CA THR A 131 4.61 2.91 5.25
C THR A 131 6.09 2.55 5.17
N LEU A 132 6.96 3.30 5.87
CA LEU A 132 8.40 3.07 5.92
C LEU A 132 8.84 2.32 7.18
N LYS A 133 8.30 2.71 8.34
CA LYS A 133 8.55 2.04 9.62
C LYS A 133 7.26 1.88 10.43
N LYS A 134 7.16 0.74 11.12
CA LYS A 134 6.07 0.42 12.07
C LYS A 134 6.62 0.36 13.50
N GLN A 135 5.75 0.56 14.48
CA GLN A 135 6.12 0.54 15.91
C GLN A 135 7.26 1.53 16.21
N PHE A 136 7.32 2.64 15.48
CA PHE A 136 8.31 3.67 15.69
C PHE A 136 7.97 4.41 16.99
N PRO A 137 8.87 4.46 18.01
CA PRO A 137 8.48 4.78 19.37
C PRO A 137 7.98 6.22 19.53
N ARG A 138 8.58 7.17 18.80
CA ARG A 138 8.23 8.60 18.83
C ARG A 138 8.55 9.27 17.50
N ARG A 139 7.91 10.42 17.26
CA ARG A 139 8.27 11.26 16.10
C ARG A 139 9.76 11.60 16.14
N PRO A 140 10.49 11.44 15.02
CA PRO A 140 11.87 11.93 14.93
C PRO A 140 11.95 13.44 15.17
N ASP A 141 13.00 13.87 15.87
CA ASP A 141 13.30 15.27 16.09
C ASP A 141 14.82 15.49 15.98
N PRO A 142 15.31 16.20 14.96
CA PRO A 142 14.52 16.72 13.83
C PRO A 142 13.95 15.61 12.92
N MET A 143 12.87 15.94 12.20
CA MET A 143 12.39 15.08 11.12
C MET A 143 13.43 15.02 10.02
N PRO A 144 13.78 13.83 9.48
CA PRO A 144 14.64 13.73 8.31
C PRO A 144 14.06 14.54 7.12
N GLN A 145 14.96 15.09 6.30
CA GLN A 145 14.53 15.74 5.07
C GLN A 145 13.82 14.73 4.17
N SER A 146 12.63 15.09 3.72
CA SER A 146 11.81 14.22 2.86
C SER A 146 12.43 14.10 1.47
N PRO A 147 12.45 12.91 0.87
CA PRO A 147 12.84 12.75 -0.53
C PRO A 147 11.77 13.34 -1.44
N GLN A 148 12.16 13.68 -2.67
CA GLN A 148 11.25 14.12 -3.74
C GLN A 148 11.18 12.97 -4.76
N LEU A 149 10.13 12.14 -4.68
CA LEU A 149 9.98 10.94 -5.49
C LEU A 149 8.69 10.99 -6.28
N SER A 150 8.76 10.59 -7.54
CA SER A 150 7.58 10.47 -8.41
C SER A 150 7.40 9.02 -8.82
N PHE A 151 6.18 8.51 -8.68
CA PHE A 151 5.79 7.18 -9.09
C PHE A 151 4.63 7.26 -10.08
N HIS A 152 4.83 6.69 -11.26
CA HIS A 152 3.79 6.55 -12.28
C HIS A 152 3.14 5.18 -12.17
N PHE A 153 1.81 5.11 -12.20
CA PHE A 153 1.06 3.86 -12.08
C PHE A 153 0.23 3.59 -13.33
N GLN A 154 0.44 2.41 -13.89
CA GLN A 154 -0.29 1.86 -15.04
C GLN A 154 -1.11 0.63 -14.65
N HIS A 155 -0.91 0.09 -13.45
CA HIS A 155 -1.63 -1.07 -12.94
C HIS A 155 -1.84 -0.91 -11.42
N PHE A 156 -2.89 -1.55 -10.92
CA PHE A 156 -3.09 -1.82 -9.51
C PHE A 156 -3.31 -3.32 -9.30
N GLY A 157 -3.15 -3.81 -8.07
CA GLY A 157 -3.21 -5.25 -7.82
C GLY A 157 -3.92 -5.63 -6.54
N LEU A 158 -4.42 -6.87 -6.52
CA LEU A 158 -4.89 -7.58 -5.34
C LEU A 158 -3.74 -8.40 -4.76
N TYR A 159 -3.45 -8.20 -3.49
CA TYR A 159 -2.33 -8.82 -2.78
C TYR A 159 -2.82 -9.66 -1.62
N ILE A 160 -2.11 -10.76 -1.38
CA ILE A 160 -2.24 -11.57 -0.17
C ILE A 160 -1.11 -11.26 0.81
N SER A 161 -1.45 -11.16 2.09
CA SER A 161 -0.50 -11.06 3.20
C SER A 161 -0.26 -12.43 3.81
N GLU A 162 0.89 -13.02 3.54
CA GLU A 162 1.26 -14.36 4.00
C GLU A 162 2.33 -14.29 5.10
N PRO A 163 2.24 -15.12 6.16
CA PRO A 163 3.33 -15.28 7.10
C PRO A 163 4.59 -15.78 6.40
N CYS A 164 5.74 -15.24 6.79
CA CYS A 164 7.03 -15.75 6.32
C CYS A 164 8.06 -15.76 7.44
N GLN A 165 9.02 -16.66 7.36
CA GLN A 165 10.19 -16.65 8.23
C GLN A 165 11.19 -15.61 7.71
N THR A 166 11.77 -14.86 8.63
CA THR A 166 12.83 -13.89 8.34
C THR A 166 14.03 -14.18 9.21
N THR A 167 15.18 -13.59 8.89
CA THR A 167 16.40 -13.69 9.71
C THR A 167 16.23 -13.17 11.15
N HIS A 168 15.19 -12.39 11.40
CA HIS A 168 14.89 -11.78 12.70
C HIS A 168 13.55 -12.28 13.29
N GLY A 169 13.10 -13.49 12.93
CA GLY A 169 11.87 -14.10 13.40
C GLY A 169 10.75 -14.12 12.36
N SER A 170 9.50 -14.19 12.83
CA SER A 170 8.33 -14.22 11.96
C SER A 170 8.04 -12.83 11.35
N GLY A 171 7.70 -12.83 10.10
CA GLY A 171 7.31 -11.63 9.35
C GLY A 171 6.12 -11.89 8.44
N VAL A 172 5.87 -10.94 7.56
CA VAL A 172 4.88 -11.08 6.47
C VAL A 172 5.54 -10.76 5.14
N GLN A 173 5.10 -11.46 4.10
CA GLN A 173 5.38 -11.10 2.72
C GLN A 173 4.08 -10.83 1.99
N TYR A 174 4.15 -9.99 0.97
CA TYR A 174 3.03 -9.66 0.11
C TYR A 174 3.26 -10.28 -1.25
N ARG A 175 2.26 -11.02 -1.73
CA ARG A 175 2.29 -11.63 -3.05
C ARG A 175 1.10 -11.12 -3.87
N CYS A 176 1.37 -10.64 -5.07
CA CYS A 176 0.35 -10.23 -6.00
C CYS A 176 -0.41 -11.46 -6.51
N LEU A 177 -1.73 -11.43 -6.40
CA LEU A 177 -2.63 -12.48 -6.90
C LEU A 177 -3.12 -12.16 -8.31
N GLN A 178 -3.47 -10.89 -8.54
CA GLN A 178 -4.00 -10.41 -9.81
C GLN A 178 -3.72 -8.91 -9.96
N GLN A 179 -3.56 -8.46 -11.20
CA GLN A 179 -3.39 -7.05 -11.55
C GLN A 179 -4.42 -6.63 -12.60
N TRP A 180 -4.79 -5.36 -12.57
CA TRP A 180 -5.65 -4.72 -13.56
C TRP A 180 -4.98 -3.48 -14.11
N PRO A 181 -5.14 -3.21 -15.41
CA PRO A 181 -4.57 -2.01 -16.02
C PRO A 181 -5.35 -0.75 -15.59
N LEU A 182 -4.63 0.34 -15.47
CA LEU A 182 -5.15 1.70 -15.54
C LEU A 182 -5.11 2.15 -17.02
N ARG A 183 -6.08 2.94 -17.45
CA ARG A 183 -6.19 3.39 -18.83
C ARG A 183 -5.20 4.50 -19.21
#